data_62df3ab8ef6dd78123ffb302c03f0ec7
#
_entry.id   62df3ab8ef6dd78123ffb302c03f0ec7
#
_cell.length_a   1.000
_cell.length_b   1.000
_cell.length_c   1.000
_cell.angle_alpha   90.00
_cell.angle_beta   90.00
_cell.angle_gamma   90.00
#
_symmetry.space_group_name_H-M   'P 1'
#
loop_
_entity.id
_entity.type
_entity.pdbx_description
1 polymer ?
#
loop_
_entity_poly.entity_id
_entity_poly.type
_entity_poly.pdbx_seq_one_letter_code
_entity_poly.pdbx_strand_id
1 'polypeptide(L)'
;MKKAELQQMAVAIRKGIVTAVHSAKSGHPGGSLSATEIFTYLYFEEMNIDPANPKMENRDRFVLSKGHVAPGLYSTLANRGYFPVKELETLRHTCSFLQGHPDMKHIPGVDMSSGSLGQGLSAAVGMALAGKLDQKDYRVYALCGDGELEEGQIWEAAMFAGHRRLDNLVVIVDNNNLQIDGTLEDVCSPYPIDKKFEAFQFHVINIDGNSFEELCYAFEEARHTKGMPTAIIAKTVKGKGISFMENQAGWHGKAPNDQEYAIAMEELEKAGEALCRN
;
A
#
# COMPACT_ATOMS: atom_id res chain seq x y z
N MET A 1 17.23 3.57 6.45
CA MET A 1 18.10 2.97 5.37
C MET A 1 18.63 4.07 4.44
N LYS A 2 19.71 3.82 3.71
CA LYS A 2 20.12 4.74 2.63
C LYS A 2 19.14 4.64 1.46
N LYS A 3 18.98 5.71 0.68
CA LYS A 3 18.08 5.72 -0.50
C LYS A 3 18.31 4.52 -1.44
N ALA A 4 19.57 4.21 -1.73
CA ALA A 4 19.91 3.08 -2.60
C ALA A 4 19.44 1.72 -2.04
N GLU A 5 19.47 1.54 -0.72
CA GLU A 5 18.98 0.32 -0.07
C GLU A 5 17.45 0.20 -0.18
N LEU A 6 16.72 1.33 -0.03
CA LEU A 6 15.27 1.36 -0.24
C LEU A 6 14.92 1.06 -1.70
N GLN A 7 15.66 1.60 -2.66
CA GLN A 7 15.46 1.31 -4.08
C GLN A 7 15.71 -0.15 -4.40
N GLN A 8 16.77 -0.77 -3.85
CA GLN A 8 17.03 -2.21 -4.00
C GLN A 8 15.90 -3.05 -3.37
N MET A 9 15.40 -2.65 -2.22
CA MET A 9 14.28 -3.32 -1.57
C MET A 9 13.00 -3.21 -2.40
N ALA A 10 12.72 -2.05 -2.99
CA ALA A 10 11.58 -1.88 -3.91
C ALA A 10 11.68 -2.81 -5.13
N VAL A 11 12.89 -3.01 -5.69
CA VAL A 11 13.11 -4.00 -6.76
C VAL A 11 12.82 -5.42 -6.26
N ALA A 12 13.29 -5.79 -5.07
CA ALA A 12 13.03 -7.11 -4.49
C ALA A 12 11.53 -7.35 -4.26
N ILE A 13 10.82 -6.35 -3.75
CA ILE A 13 9.36 -6.40 -3.55
C ILE A 13 8.64 -6.57 -4.90
N ARG A 14 9.02 -5.83 -5.96
CA ARG A 14 8.44 -5.98 -7.30
C ARG A 14 8.65 -7.39 -7.86
N LYS A 15 9.85 -7.96 -7.72
CA LYS A 15 10.12 -9.37 -8.11
C LYS A 15 9.18 -10.33 -7.40
N GLY A 16 8.99 -10.16 -6.09
CA GLY A 16 8.07 -10.98 -5.31
C GLY A 16 6.61 -10.84 -5.74
N ILE A 17 6.14 -9.62 -6.08
CA ILE A 17 4.81 -9.36 -6.63
C ILE A 17 4.58 -10.16 -7.91
N VAL A 18 5.51 -10.03 -8.86
CA VAL A 18 5.41 -10.68 -10.18
C VAL A 18 5.44 -12.21 -10.02
N THR A 19 6.34 -12.72 -9.18
CA THR A 19 6.44 -14.17 -8.87
C THR A 19 5.14 -14.70 -8.27
N ALA A 20 4.59 -14.02 -7.27
CA ALA A 20 3.37 -14.45 -6.60
C ALA A 20 2.16 -14.49 -7.56
N VAL A 21 1.97 -13.42 -8.34
CA VAL A 21 0.84 -13.32 -9.28
C VAL A 21 0.99 -14.31 -10.46
N HIS A 22 2.22 -14.49 -10.97
CA HIS A 22 2.52 -15.48 -12.00
C HIS A 22 2.25 -16.91 -11.53
N SER A 23 2.74 -17.28 -10.36
CA SER A 23 2.53 -18.63 -9.78
C SER A 23 1.03 -18.91 -9.55
N ALA A 24 0.30 -17.94 -9.04
CA ALA A 24 -1.14 -18.06 -8.79
C ALA A 24 -1.98 -18.09 -10.09
N LYS A 25 -1.42 -17.70 -11.25
CA LYS A 25 -2.17 -17.43 -12.50
C LYS A 25 -3.35 -16.48 -12.28
N SER A 26 -3.29 -15.68 -11.23
CA SER A 26 -4.35 -14.77 -10.78
C SER A 26 -3.79 -13.73 -9.80
N GLY A 27 -4.33 -12.51 -9.81
CA GLY A 27 -3.95 -11.46 -8.86
C GLY A 27 -3.94 -10.08 -9.49
N HIS A 28 -3.51 -9.10 -8.71
CA HIS A 28 -3.59 -7.68 -9.08
C HIS A 28 -2.18 -7.05 -9.10
N PRO A 29 -1.40 -7.25 -10.20
CA PRO A 29 -0.03 -6.73 -10.26
C PRO A 29 0.01 -5.21 -10.37
N GLY A 30 -0.84 -4.58 -11.18
CA GLY A 30 -0.76 -3.15 -11.49
C GLY A 30 -0.80 -2.26 -10.24
N GLY A 31 -1.80 -2.43 -9.38
CA GLY A 31 -1.93 -1.68 -8.14
C GLY A 31 -0.93 -2.09 -7.04
N SER A 32 -0.41 -3.33 -7.08
CA SER A 32 0.66 -3.77 -6.20
C SER A 32 1.98 -3.10 -6.54
N LEU A 33 2.27 -2.98 -7.83
CA LEU A 33 3.48 -2.34 -8.35
C LEU A 33 3.45 -0.81 -8.16
N SER A 34 2.29 -0.15 -8.33
CA SER A 34 2.17 1.29 -8.11
C SER A 34 2.53 1.70 -6.67
N ALA A 35 2.10 0.90 -5.70
CA ALA A 35 2.27 1.18 -4.28
C ALA A 35 3.61 0.68 -3.70
N THR A 36 4.52 0.16 -4.51
CA THR A 36 5.75 -0.51 -4.01
C THR A 36 6.63 0.42 -3.19
N GLU A 37 6.88 1.67 -3.60
CA GLU A 37 7.67 2.64 -2.83
C GLU A 37 6.99 2.98 -1.51
N ILE A 38 5.65 3.14 -1.51
CA ILE A 38 4.86 3.40 -0.30
C ILE A 38 5.02 2.24 0.69
N PHE A 39 4.83 1.00 0.25
CA PHE A 39 5.06 -0.18 1.08
C PHE A 39 6.50 -0.25 1.60
N THR A 40 7.46 -0.01 0.71
CA THR A 40 8.88 -0.07 1.07
C THR A 40 9.19 0.95 2.15
N TYR A 41 8.78 2.20 1.97
CA TYR A 41 9.06 3.25 2.95
C TYR A 41 8.39 2.97 4.29
N LEU A 42 7.10 2.59 4.30
CA LEU A 42 6.36 2.27 5.51
C LEU A 42 7.04 1.16 6.33
N TYR A 43 7.35 0.04 5.71
CA TYR A 43 7.82 -1.14 6.44
C TYR A 43 9.32 -1.14 6.77
N PHE A 44 10.13 -0.33 6.07
CA PHE A 44 11.59 -0.32 6.28
C PHE A 44 12.12 0.96 6.91
N GLU A 45 11.33 2.05 6.95
CA GLU A 45 11.74 3.33 7.53
C GLU A 45 10.74 3.89 8.54
N GLU A 46 9.44 3.93 8.21
CA GLU A 46 8.47 4.73 8.97
C GLU A 46 7.91 4.00 10.19
N MET A 47 7.43 2.77 10.02
CA MET A 47 6.64 2.08 11.04
C MET A 47 7.49 1.49 12.15
N ASN A 48 7.05 1.69 13.39
CA ASN A 48 7.56 0.97 14.55
C ASN A 48 6.98 -0.45 14.58
N ILE A 49 7.69 -1.40 13.99
CA ILE A 49 7.30 -2.80 13.86
C ILE A 49 8.49 -3.74 14.10
N ASP A 50 8.20 -4.94 14.61
CA ASP A 50 9.18 -6.00 14.79
C ASP A 50 8.66 -7.33 14.19
N PRO A 51 9.24 -7.82 13.08
CA PRO A 51 8.84 -9.10 12.49
C PRO A 51 9.02 -10.29 13.43
N ALA A 52 9.99 -10.25 14.36
CA ALA A 52 10.20 -11.29 15.37
C ALA A 52 9.11 -11.26 16.45
N ASN A 53 8.44 -10.12 16.63
CA ASN A 53 7.33 -9.96 17.56
C ASN A 53 6.12 -9.27 16.88
N PRO A 54 5.45 -9.95 15.94
CA PRO A 54 4.36 -9.37 15.15
C PRO A 54 3.12 -8.97 15.97
N LYS A 55 3.08 -9.38 17.24
CA LYS A 55 2.01 -9.02 18.20
C LYS A 55 2.45 -7.97 19.23
N MET A 56 3.57 -7.30 19.03
CA MET A 56 4.03 -6.22 19.90
C MET A 56 2.90 -5.20 20.11
N GLU A 57 2.57 -4.91 21.37
CA GLU A 57 1.39 -4.13 21.75
C GLU A 57 1.44 -2.68 21.23
N ASN A 58 2.61 -2.05 21.34
CA ASN A 58 2.81 -0.64 20.96
C ASN A 58 3.35 -0.46 19.53
N ARG A 59 3.27 -1.49 18.67
CA ARG A 59 3.64 -1.35 17.27
C ARG A 59 2.65 -0.47 16.53
N ASP A 60 3.08 0.13 15.45
CA ASP A 60 2.16 0.78 14.52
C ASP A 60 1.24 -0.24 13.81
N ARG A 61 0.18 0.25 13.23
CA ARG A 61 -0.82 -0.55 12.51
C ARG A 61 -0.89 -0.13 11.05
N PHE A 62 -1.00 -1.11 10.17
CA PHE A 62 -1.19 -0.86 8.74
C PHE A 62 -2.45 -1.56 8.22
N VAL A 63 -3.35 -0.80 7.60
CA VAL A 63 -4.55 -1.31 6.96
C VAL A 63 -4.45 -1.13 5.46
N LEU A 64 -4.37 -2.24 4.72
CA LEU A 64 -4.48 -2.24 3.28
C LEU A 64 -5.95 -2.17 2.89
N SER A 65 -6.52 -0.96 2.73
CA SER A 65 -7.94 -0.77 2.43
C SER A 65 -8.27 -1.34 1.05
N LYS A 66 -7.48 -1.04 0.02
CA LYS A 66 -7.56 -1.69 -1.29
C LYS A 66 -6.98 -3.11 -1.26
N GLY A 67 -7.68 -4.02 -0.57
CA GLY A 67 -7.19 -5.35 -0.24
C GLY A 67 -6.79 -6.22 -1.43
N HIS A 68 -7.25 -5.91 -2.64
CA HIS A 68 -6.88 -6.64 -3.85
C HIS A 68 -5.38 -6.54 -4.19
N VAL A 69 -4.66 -5.51 -3.71
CA VAL A 69 -3.20 -5.42 -3.88
C VAL A 69 -2.42 -6.19 -2.80
N ALA A 70 -3.03 -7.22 -2.23
CA ALA A 70 -2.40 -8.17 -1.31
C ALA A 70 -1.02 -8.70 -1.79
N PRO A 71 -0.76 -8.97 -3.09
CA PRO A 71 0.57 -9.38 -3.55
C PRO A 71 1.67 -8.37 -3.18
N GLY A 72 1.37 -7.07 -3.23
CA GLY A 72 2.29 -6.01 -2.78
C GLY A 72 2.60 -6.09 -1.29
N LEU A 73 1.56 -6.18 -0.47
CA LEU A 73 1.71 -6.33 0.98
C LEU A 73 2.46 -7.61 1.33
N TYR A 74 2.11 -8.75 0.74
CA TYR A 74 2.75 -10.03 1.06
C TYR A 74 4.23 -10.06 0.66
N SER A 75 4.56 -9.52 -0.52
CA SER A 75 5.96 -9.39 -0.92
C SER A 75 6.74 -8.49 0.05
N THR A 76 6.13 -7.42 0.53
CA THR A 76 6.73 -6.53 1.53
C THR A 76 6.93 -7.25 2.87
N LEU A 77 5.91 -7.94 3.38
CA LEU A 77 6.00 -8.70 4.64
C LEU A 77 7.05 -9.79 4.58
N ALA A 78 7.13 -10.54 3.46
CA ALA A 78 8.14 -11.58 3.25
C ALA A 78 9.56 -10.98 3.27
N ASN A 79 9.80 -9.91 2.50
CA ASN A 79 11.11 -9.23 2.46
C ASN A 79 11.45 -8.54 3.80
N ARG A 80 10.45 -8.17 4.59
CA ARG A 80 10.65 -7.61 5.95
C ARG A 80 10.95 -8.70 6.97
N GLY A 81 10.71 -9.98 6.66
CA GLY A 81 11.07 -11.12 7.49
C GLY A 81 9.92 -11.71 8.33
N TYR A 82 8.66 -11.41 8.02
CA TYR A 82 7.51 -12.02 8.71
C TYR A 82 7.32 -13.49 8.33
N PHE A 83 7.69 -13.88 7.11
CA PHE A 83 7.70 -15.26 6.61
C PHE A 83 8.67 -15.39 5.43
N PRO A 84 9.08 -16.61 5.05
CA PRO A 84 10.03 -16.82 3.97
C PRO A 84 9.53 -16.29 2.62
N VAL A 85 10.39 -15.63 1.84
CA VAL A 85 10.08 -15.09 0.51
C VAL A 85 9.54 -16.18 -0.44
N LYS A 86 10.00 -17.41 -0.29
CA LYS A 86 9.55 -18.57 -1.08
C LYS A 86 8.03 -18.82 -0.97
N GLU A 87 7.41 -18.47 0.15
CA GLU A 87 5.97 -18.65 0.33
C GLU A 87 5.14 -17.82 -0.67
N LEU A 88 5.71 -16.78 -1.27
CA LEU A 88 5.05 -15.98 -2.30
C LEU A 88 4.60 -16.83 -3.52
N GLU A 89 5.31 -17.92 -3.82
CA GLU A 89 4.94 -18.85 -4.88
C GLU A 89 3.67 -19.64 -4.57
N THR A 90 3.17 -19.61 -3.33
CA THR A 90 1.96 -20.32 -2.91
C THR A 90 0.71 -19.43 -2.91
N LEU A 91 0.81 -18.16 -3.35
CA LEU A 91 -0.33 -17.24 -3.38
C LEU A 91 -1.57 -17.90 -3.99
N ARG A 92 -2.71 -17.88 -3.29
CA ARG A 92 -4.01 -18.45 -3.71
C ARG A 92 -4.01 -19.95 -3.97
N HIS A 93 -2.93 -20.68 -3.72
CA HIS A 93 -2.92 -22.13 -3.85
C HIS A 93 -3.73 -22.77 -2.71
N THR A 94 -4.27 -23.96 -2.98
CA THR A 94 -4.95 -24.76 -1.94
C THR A 94 -4.01 -24.99 -0.76
N CYS A 95 -4.51 -24.83 0.45
CA CYS A 95 -3.76 -24.94 1.72
C CYS A 95 -2.70 -23.84 1.97
N SER A 96 -2.52 -22.86 1.07
CA SER A 96 -1.68 -21.70 1.36
C SER A 96 -2.35 -20.77 2.37
N PHE A 97 -1.53 -20.17 3.26
CA PHE A 97 -2.01 -19.09 4.12
C PHE A 97 -2.11 -17.73 3.37
N LEU A 98 -1.45 -17.59 2.22
CA LEU A 98 -1.47 -16.39 1.39
C LEU A 98 -2.75 -16.33 0.55
N GLN A 99 -3.79 -15.78 1.14
CA GLN A 99 -5.11 -15.64 0.51
C GLN A 99 -5.12 -14.53 -0.55
N GLY A 100 -6.15 -14.50 -1.39
CA GLY A 100 -6.30 -13.50 -2.45
C GLY A 100 -6.47 -12.06 -1.95
N HIS A 101 -6.90 -11.90 -0.70
CA HIS A 101 -7.00 -10.66 0.06
C HIS A 101 -6.39 -10.85 1.45
N PRO A 102 -5.97 -9.77 2.14
CA PRO A 102 -5.36 -9.87 3.46
C PRO A 102 -6.25 -10.59 4.48
N ASP A 103 -5.67 -11.52 5.22
CA ASP A 103 -6.32 -12.22 6.32
C ASP A 103 -5.51 -12.08 7.61
N MET A 104 -6.03 -11.28 8.55
CA MET A 104 -5.37 -10.99 9.83
C MET A 104 -5.25 -12.19 10.76
N LYS A 105 -6.04 -13.24 10.52
CA LYS A 105 -6.04 -14.44 11.39
C LYS A 105 -4.90 -15.39 11.05
N HIS A 106 -4.50 -15.46 9.79
CA HIS A 106 -3.58 -16.49 9.31
C HIS A 106 -2.25 -15.93 8.78
N ILE A 107 -2.20 -14.63 8.39
CA ILE A 107 -0.99 -14.06 7.78
C ILE A 107 -0.25 -13.18 8.79
N PRO A 108 0.98 -13.56 9.20
CA PRO A 108 1.78 -12.75 10.10
C PRO A 108 2.02 -11.34 9.55
N GLY A 109 1.82 -10.31 10.39
CA GLY A 109 2.03 -8.91 10.00
C GLY A 109 0.84 -8.24 9.31
N VAL A 110 -0.27 -8.96 9.09
CA VAL A 110 -1.52 -8.37 8.60
C VAL A 110 -2.39 -7.93 9.76
N ASP A 111 -2.74 -6.66 9.81
CA ASP A 111 -3.49 -6.05 10.92
C ASP A 111 -5.01 -6.09 10.74
N MET A 112 -5.48 -6.15 9.50
CA MET A 112 -6.91 -6.16 9.17
C MET A 112 -7.18 -7.00 7.94
N SER A 113 -8.17 -7.89 8.04
CA SER A 113 -8.74 -8.56 6.87
C SER A 113 -9.52 -7.54 6.04
N SER A 114 -9.17 -7.39 4.78
CA SER A 114 -9.78 -6.41 3.87
C SER A 114 -10.09 -7.04 2.50
N GLY A 115 -10.76 -6.29 1.62
CA GLY A 115 -11.15 -6.79 0.29
C GLY A 115 -12.41 -6.11 -0.24
N SER A 116 -13.39 -5.83 0.63
CA SER A 116 -14.51 -4.95 0.32
C SER A 116 -14.01 -3.51 0.38
N LEU A 117 -13.98 -2.83 -0.77
CA LEU A 117 -13.44 -1.47 -0.89
C LEU A 117 -14.19 -0.50 0.04
N GLY A 118 -13.47 0.47 0.59
CA GLY A 118 -13.99 1.44 1.54
C GLY A 118 -14.01 0.98 3.01
N GLN A 119 -14.12 -0.33 3.28
CA GLN A 119 -14.26 -0.85 4.65
C GLN A 119 -12.96 -0.70 5.47
N GLY A 120 -11.81 -0.81 4.82
CA GLY A 120 -10.51 -0.75 5.50
C GLY A 120 -10.26 0.58 6.20
N LEU A 121 -10.65 1.70 5.60
CA LEU A 121 -10.47 3.02 6.22
C LEU A 121 -11.28 3.15 7.51
N SER A 122 -12.53 2.66 7.54
CA SER A 122 -13.34 2.66 8.76
C SER A 122 -12.70 1.85 9.88
N ALA A 123 -12.12 0.69 9.56
CA ALA A 123 -11.38 -0.12 10.54
C ALA A 123 -10.14 0.63 11.06
N ALA A 124 -9.37 1.28 10.18
CA ALA A 124 -8.21 2.08 10.55
C ALA A 124 -8.59 3.24 11.47
N VAL A 125 -9.70 3.93 11.19
CA VAL A 125 -10.26 4.98 12.05
C VAL A 125 -10.61 4.44 13.44
N GLY A 126 -11.23 3.25 13.51
CA GLY A 126 -11.51 2.57 14.77
C GLY A 126 -10.24 2.25 15.58
N MET A 127 -9.19 1.74 14.90
CA MET A 127 -7.88 1.47 15.53
C MET A 127 -7.21 2.75 16.03
N ALA A 128 -7.26 3.84 15.26
CA ALA A 128 -6.68 5.12 15.67
C ALA A 128 -7.42 5.71 16.89
N LEU A 129 -8.76 5.63 16.89
CA LEU A 129 -9.55 6.05 18.03
C LEU A 129 -9.25 5.21 19.29
N ALA A 130 -9.16 3.88 19.15
CA ALA A 130 -8.81 2.98 20.26
C ALA A 130 -7.44 3.37 20.85
N GLY A 131 -6.43 3.62 20.01
CA GLY A 131 -5.11 4.07 20.49
C GLY A 131 -5.18 5.35 21.32
N LYS A 132 -6.00 6.31 20.88
CA LYS A 132 -6.21 7.56 21.65
C LYS A 132 -6.92 7.32 22.97
N LEU A 133 -7.95 6.48 23.00
CA LEU A 133 -8.70 6.16 24.22
C LEU A 133 -7.82 5.42 25.22
N ASP A 134 -6.98 4.52 24.74
CA ASP A 134 -6.04 3.73 25.56
C ASP A 134 -4.75 4.48 25.88
N GLN A 135 -4.61 5.74 25.46
CA GLN A 135 -3.40 6.56 25.63
C GLN A 135 -2.12 5.89 25.12
N LYS A 136 -2.22 5.25 23.93
CA LYS A 136 -1.11 4.59 23.25
C LYS A 136 -0.50 5.51 22.20
N ASP A 137 0.80 5.42 22.01
CA ASP A 137 1.53 6.29 21.08
C ASP A 137 1.61 5.74 19.64
N TYR A 138 1.07 4.56 19.37
CA TYR A 138 1.11 3.98 18.03
C TYR A 138 0.32 4.80 17.00
N ARG A 139 0.79 4.75 15.79
CA ARG A 139 0.14 5.34 14.62
C ARG A 139 -0.58 4.28 13.80
N VAL A 140 -1.56 4.72 13.04
CA VAL A 140 -2.32 3.87 12.12
C VAL A 140 -2.19 4.45 10.71
N TYR A 141 -1.76 3.61 9.78
CA TYR A 141 -1.61 3.93 8.37
C TYR A 141 -2.65 3.15 7.58
N ALA A 142 -3.38 3.82 6.69
CA ALA A 142 -4.36 3.19 5.80
C ALA A 142 -3.99 3.50 4.34
N LEU A 143 -3.83 2.48 3.51
CA LEU A 143 -3.58 2.64 2.08
C LEU A 143 -4.86 2.38 1.29
N CYS A 144 -5.39 3.44 0.69
CA CYS A 144 -6.56 3.43 -0.20
C CYS A 144 -6.13 3.53 -1.67
N GLY A 145 -6.96 3.03 -2.56
CA GLY A 145 -6.86 3.34 -4.00
C GLY A 145 -7.66 4.59 -4.34
N ASP A 146 -7.29 5.26 -5.42
CA ASP A 146 -8.01 6.42 -5.92
C ASP A 146 -9.43 6.07 -6.39
N GLY A 147 -9.61 4.98 -7.13
CA GLY A 147 -10.94 4.46 -7.48
C GLY A 147 -11.74 3.96 -6.27
N GLU A 148 -11.07 3.52 -5.21
CA GLU A 148 -11.74 3.15 -3.95
C GLU A 148 -12.42 4.34 -3.29
N LEU A 149 -11.98 5.57 -3.56
CA LEU A 149 -12.58 6.80 -3.02
C LEU A 149 -13.98 7.09 -3.59
N GLU A 150 -14.45 6.33 -4.55
CA GLU A 150 -15.84 6.38 -5.04
C GLU A 150 -16.81 5.75 -4.02
N GLU A 151 -16.31 4.92 -3.09
CA GLU A 151 -17.12 4.35 -2.02
C GLU A 151 -17.52 5.41 -0.99
N GLY A 152 -18.83 5.58 -0.75
CA GLY A 152 -19.35 6.57 0.21
C GLY A 152 -18.78 6.41 1.61
N GLN A 153 -18.50 5.17 2.04
CA GLN A 153 -17.97 4.85 3.36
C GLN A 153 -16.58 5.47 3.62
N ILE A 154 -15.76 5.70 2.60
CA ILE A 154 -14.49 6.44 2.75
C ILE A 154 -14.75 7.81 3.34
N TRP A 155 -15.75 8.53 2.81
CA TRP A 155 -16.08 9.89 3.25
C TRP A 155 -16.78 9.94 4.59
N GLU A 156 -17.58 8.94 4.93
CA GLU A 156 -18.13 8.76 6.28
C GLU A 156 -17.01 8.58 7.32
N ALA A 157 -16.03 7.72 7.01
CA ALA A 157 -14.85 7.49 7.86
C ALA A 157 -13.98 8.77 7.97
N ALA A 158 -13.76 9.48 6.86
CA ALA A 158 -12.98 10.72 6.85
C ALA A 158 -13.65 11.81 7.70
N MET A 159 -14.96 12.02 7.55
CA MET A 159 -15.72 12.98 8.36
C MET A 159 -15.57 12.68 9.86
N PHE A 160 -15.71 11.43 10.26
CA PHE A 160 -15.55 11.02 11.64
C PHE A 160 -14.12 11.22 12.15
N ALA A 161 -13.10 10.85 11.34
CA ALA A 161 -11.70 11.00 11.71
C ALA A 161 -11.31 12.47 11.95
N GLY A 162 -11.75 13.38 11.07
CA GLY A 162 -11.53 14.82 11.22
C GLY A 162 -12.24 15.37 12.46
N HIS A 163 -13.53 15.04 12.65
CA HIS A 163 -14.30 15.46 13.84
C HIS A 163 -13.62 15.00 15.15
N ARG A 164 -13.10 13.78 15.19
CA ARG A 164 -12.40 13.21 16.36
C ARG A 164 -10.94 13.64 16.46
N ARG A 165 -10.44 14.41 15.49
CA ARG A 165 -9.07 14.93 15.48
C ARG A 165 -8.02 13.82 15.65
N LEU A 166 -8.13 12.74 14.87
CA LEU A 166 -7.28 11.56 14.99
C LEU A 166 -5.90 11.81 14.38
N ASP A 167 -5.04 12.57 15.05
CA ASP A 167 -3.70 12.94 14.58
C ASP A 167 -2.69 11.77 14.59
N ASN A 168 -3.11 10.60 15.05
CA ASN A 168 -2.39 9.35 14.91
C ASN A 168 -2.85 8.51 13.70
N LEU A 169 -3.72 9.04 12.84
CA LEU A 169 -4.16 8.43 11.59
C LEU A 169 -3.51 9.11 10.39
N VAL A 170 -2.91 8.29 9.50
CA VAL A 170 -2.42 8.71 8.18
C VAL A 170 -3.14 7.91 7.11
N VAL A 171 -3.90 8.59 6.27
CA VAL A 171 -4.52 8.00 5.07
C VAL A 171 -3.60 8.26 3.88
N ILE A 172 -3.23 7.23 3.15
CA ILE A 172 -2.42 7.33 1.94
C ILE A 172 -3.30 6.93 0.77
N VAL A 173 -3.39 7.77 -0.24
CA VAL A 173 -4.11 7.50 -1.48
C VAL A 173 -3.09 7.17 -2.56
N ASP A 174 -3.08 5.92 -3.04
CA ASP A 174 -2.35 5.53 -4.25
C ASP A 174 -3.10 6.07 -5.47
N ASN A 175 -2.74 7.30 -5.87
CA ASN A 175 -3.40 8.06 -6.93
C ASN A 175 -2.71 7.79 -8.27
N ASN A 176 -3.03 6.65 -8.88
CA ASN A 176 -2.49 6.21 -10.17
C ASN A 176 -3.42 6.53 -11.36
N ASN A 177 -4.59 7.13 -11.12
CA ASN A 177 -5.58 7.57 -12.10
C ASN A 177 -6.21 6.44 -12.95
N LEU A 178 -6.07 5.18 -12.54
CA LEU A 178 -6.60 4.04 -13.29
C LEU A 178 -7.34 3.05 -12.39
N GLN A 179 -8.54 2.70 -12.77
CA GLN A 179 -9.29 1.60 -12.20
C GLN A 179 -9.48 0.44 -13.21
N ILE A 180 -10.40 -0.49 -12.96
CA ILE A 180 -10.59 -1.70 -13.77
C ILE A 180 -10.91 -1.36 -15.23
N ASP A 181 -11.86 -0.44 -15.46
CA ASP A 181 -12.48 -0.18 -16.74
C ASP A 181 -11.88 1.01 -17.51
N GLY A 182 -10.94 1.74 -16.92
CA GLY A 182 -10.32 2.89 -17.56
C GLY A 182 -9.73 3.92 -16.61
N THR A 183 -9.69 5.17 -17.07
CA THR A 183 -9.27 6.30 -16.23
C THR A 183 -10.38 6.67 -15.25
N LEU A 184 -10.00 7.31 -14.16
CA LEU A 184 -10.98 7.82 -13.19
C LEU A 184 -11.94 8.85 -13.84
N GLU A 185 -11.44 9.62 -14.81
CA GLU A 185 -12.26 10.61 -15.53
C GLU A 185 -13.35 9.94 -16.36
N ASP A 186 -13.01 8.83 -17.04
CA ASP A 186 -13.94 8.14 -17.93
C ASP A 186 -14.99 7.31 -17.17
N VAL A 187 -14.65 6.79 -15.97
CA VAL A 187 -15.51 5.88 -15.23
C VAL A 187 -16.31 6.61 -14.17
N CYS A 188 -15.66 7.12 -13.13
CA CYS A 188 -16.28 7.94 -12.07
C CYS A 188 -15.18 8.70 -11.32
N SER A 189 -15.13 10.02 -11.50
CA SER A 189 -14.04 10.82 -10.96
C SER A 189 -14.22 11.18 -9.48
N PRO A 190 -13.30 10.74 -8.59
CA PRO A 190 -13.31 11.16 -7.19
C PRO A 190 -12.70 12.57 -6.98
N TYR A 191 -12.19 13.22 -8.02
CA TYR A 191 -11.55 14.52 -7.90
C TYR A 191 -12.53 15.66 -7.57
N PRO A 192 -12.08 16.76 -6.94
CA PRO A 192 -10.73 16.96 -6.39
C PRO A 192 -10.55 16.24 -5.05
N ILE A 193 -9.62 15.27 -5.00
CA ILE A 193 -9.40 14.41 -3.82
C ILE A 193 -8.86 15.22 -2.64
N ASP A 194 -7.87 16.07 -2.88
CA ASP A 194 -7.23 16.93 -1.89
C ASP A 194 -8.25 17.83 -1.19
N LYS A 195 -9.10 18.52 -1.95
CA LYS A 195 -10.12 19.43 -1.41
C LYS A 195 -11.20 18.72 -0.60
N LYS A 196 -11.53 17.48 -0.95
CA LYS A 196 -12.47 16.68 -0.18
C LYS A 196 -11.90 16.32 1.21
N PHE A 197 -10.65 15.87 1.29
CA PHE A 197 -10.00 15.61 2.58
C PHE A 197 -9.80 16.90 3.40
N GLU A 198 -9.40 18.02 2.76
CA GLU A 198 -9.33 19.32 3.42
C GLU A 198 -10.68 19.73 4.06
N ALA A 199 -11.79 19.53 3.33
CA ALA A 199 -13.14 19.82 3.84
C ALA A 199 -13.52 18.97 5.07
N PHE A 200 -12.97 17.77 5.20
CA PHE A 200 -13.09 16.91 6.37
C PHE A 200 -12.01 17.18 7.43
N GLN A 201 -11.31 18.31 7.37
CA GLN A 201 -10.32 18.74 8.37
C GLN A 201 -9.07 17.82 8.45
N PHE A 202 -8.63 17.28 7.33
CA PHE A 202 -7.33 16.62 7.23
C PHE A 202 -6.24 17.64 6.88
N HIS A 203 -5.04 17.41 7.40
CA HIS A 203 -3.81 17.95 6.81
C HIS A 203 -3.51 17.20 5.53
N VAL A 204 -3.51 17.87 4.38
CA VAL A 204 -3.35 17.23 3.08
C VAL A 204 -1.97 17.50 2.51
N ILE A 205 -1.27 16.46 2.06
CA ILE A 205 0.06 16.53 1.46
C ILE A 205 0.00 15.84 0.09
N ASN A 206 0.33 16.56 -0.97
CA ASN A 206 0.43 16.01 -2.32
C ASN A 206 1.89 15.70 -2.65
N ILE A 207 2.18 14.48 -3.12
CA ILE A 207 3.54 14.01 -3.43
C ILE A 207 3.60 13.17 -4.70
N ASP A 208 4.81 13.02 -5.26
CA ASP A 208 5.16 11.88 -6.11
C ASP A 208 5.37 10.65 -5.22
N GLY A 209 4.40 9.71 -5.26
CA GLY A 209 4.42 8.49 -4.46
C GLY A 209 5.48 7.46 -4.89
N ASN A 210 6.16 7.68 -6.01
CA ASN A 210 7.30 6.88 -6.46
C ASN A 210 8.66 7.53 -6.11
N SER A 211 8.68 8.66 -5.37
CA SER A 211 9.87 9.32 -4.84
C SER A 211 10.06 9.05 -3.36
N PHE A 212 11.17 8.40 -2.98
CA PHE A 212 11.50 8.17 -1.57
C PHE A 212 11.78 9.47 -0.80
N GLU A 213 12.27 10.51 -1.46
CA GLU A 213 12.48 11.82 -0.86
C GLU A 213 11.16 12.49 -0.48
N GLU A 214 10.17 12.41 -1.39
CA GLU A 214 8.86 13.00 -1.13
C GLU A 214 8.06 12.18 -0.12
N LEU A 215 8.21 10.85 -0.11
CA LEU A 215 7.66 9.99 0.94
C LEU A 215 8.26 10.35 2.31
N CYS A 216 9.59 10.52 2.39
CA CYS A 216 10.27 10.95 3.61
C CYS A 216 9.69 12.26 4.13
N TYR A 217 9.59 13.27 3.27
CA TYR A 217 9.00 14.56 3.60
C TYR A 217 7.55 14.42 4.12
N ALA A 218 6.72 13.68 3.39
CA ALA A 218 5.31 13.56 3.74
C ALA A 218 5.07 12.85 5.08
N PHE A 219 5.84 11.79 5.38
CA PHE A 219 5.72 11.09 6.66
C PHE A 219 6.32 11.89 7.82
N GLU A 220 7.38 12.68 7.58
CA GLU A 220 7.91 13.61 8.56
C GLU A 220 6.86 14.68 8.92
N GLU A 221 6.26 15.32 7.93
CA GLU A 221 5.15 16.28 8.13
C GLU A 221 3.97 15.63 8.87
N ALA A 222 3.58 14.41 8.52
CA ALA A 222 2.53 13.68 9.20
C ALA A 222 2.84 13.42 10.67
N ARG A 223 4.11 13.14 11.04
CA ARG A 223 4.51 12.98 12.45
C ARG A 223 4.40 14.26 13.25
N HIS A 224 4.66 15.40 12.63
CA HIS A 224 4.57 16.71 13.27
C HIS A 224 3.16 17.28 13.31
N THR A 225 2.26 16.82 12.48
CA THR A 225 0.84 17.25 12.45
C THR A 225 0.13 16.81 13.74
N LYS A 226 -0.48 17.77 14.43
CA LYS A 226 -1.22 17.54 15.68
C LYS A 226 -2.65 18.09 15.59
N GLY A 227 -3.56 17.40 16.25
CA GLY A 227 -4.96 17.84 16.35
C GLY A 227 -5.80 17.62 15.09
N MET A 228 -5.26 16.95 14.05
CA MET A 228 -6.01 16.56 12.85
C MET A 228 -5.35 15.35 12.19
N PRO A 229 -6.10 14.46 11.49
CA PRO A 229 -5.52 13.38 10.70
C PRO A 229 -4.80 13.92 9.46
N THR A 230 -3.90 13.11 8.89
CA THR A 230 -3.18 13.45 7.66
C THR A 230 -3.67 12.62 6.49
N ALA A 231 -3.82 13.23 5.31
CA ALA A 231 -4.04 12.56 4.04
C ALA A 231 -2.86 12.84 3.09
N ILE A 232 -2.16 11.79 2.68
CA ILE A 232 -1.09 11.85 1.70
C ILE A 232 -1.66 11.41 0.35
N ILE A 233 -1.78 12.33 -0.60
CA ILE A 233 -2.21 12.03 -1.96
C ILE A 233 -0.96 11.74 -2.79
N ALA A 234 -0.66 10.46 -2.92
CA ALA A 234 0.56 9.99 -3.56
C ALA A 234 0.29 9.69 -5.04
N LYS A 235 0.72 10.60 -5.93
CA LYS A 235 0.67 10.35 -7.37
C LYS A 235 1.65 9.23 -7.71
N THR A 236 1.16 8.18 -8.35
CA THR A 236 1.94 6.99 -8.69
C THR A 236 1.72 6.57 -10.14
N VAL A 237 2.50 5.58 -10.58
CA VAL A 237 2.37 4.95 -11.90
C VAL A 237 1.86 3.53 -11.71
N LYS A 238 0.63 3.23 -12.19
CA LYS A 238 0.11 1.85 -12.17
C LYS A 238 1.03 0.93 -12.96
N GLY A 239 1.43 -0.20 -12.38
CA GLY A 239 2.36 -1.14 -13.03
C GLY A 239 3.82 -0.72 -13.00
N LYS A 240 4.21 0.22 -12.13
CA LYS A 240 5.56 0.82 -12.02
C LYS A 240 6.69 -0.18 -12.03
N GLY A 241 7.68 0.06 -12.91
CA GLY A 241 8.93 -0.73 -13.01
C GLY A 241 8.87 -1.89 -14.02
N ILE A 242 7.74 -2.07 -14.72
CA ILE A 242 7.60 -3.07 -15.79
C ILE A 242 7.01 -2.37 -17.02
N SER A 243 7.80 -2.25 -18.08
CA SER A 243 7.53 -1.39 -19.23
C SER A 243 6.17 -1.60 -19.87
N PHE A 244 5.75 -2.86 -20.04
CA PHE A 244 4.47 -3.21 -20.67
C PHE A 244 3.27 -3.17 -19.72
N MET A 245 3.50 -2.94 -18.40
CA MET A 245 2.44 -2.79 -17.40
C MET A 245 2.18 -1.32 -17.01
N GLU A 246 3.17 -0.44 -17.19
CA GLU A 246 3.06 0.96 -16.78
C GLU A 246 1.91 1.67 -17.51
N ASN A 247 1.04 2.33 -16.73
CA ASN A 247 -0.12 3.08 -17.20
C ASN A 247 -1.11 2.27 -18.06
N GLN A 248 -1.20 0.94 -17.84
CA GLN A 248 -2.11 0.07 -18.55
C GLN A 248 -3.20 -0.46 -17.62
N ALA A 249 -4.47 -0.03 -17.84
CA ALA A 249 -5.62 -0.48 -17.04
C ALA A 249 -5.80 -2.00 -17.09
N GLY A 250 -5.52 -2.63 -18.24
CA GLY A 250 -5.64 -4.09 -18.41
C GLY A 250 -4.80 -4.94 -17.45
N TRP A 251 -3.77 -4.36 -16.79
CA TRP A 251 -2.98 -5.03 -15.76
C TRP A 251 -3.54 -4.85 -14.35
N HIS A 252 -4.77 -4.36 -14.21
CA HIS A 252 -5.42 -4.28 -12.91
C HIS A 252 -5.55 -5.65 -12.26
N GLY A 253 -6.08 -6.65 -12.98
CA GLY A 253 -6.38 -8.00 -12.46
C GLY A 253 -5.89 -9.14 -13.35
N LYS A 254 -4.92 -8.90 -14.23
CA LYS A 254 -4.35 -9.90 -15.15
C LYS A 254 -3.02 -10.43 -14.61
N ALA A 255 -2.86 -11.76 -14.54
CA ALA A 255 -1.57 -12.38 -14.27
C ALA A 255 -0.70 -12.43 -15.54
N PRO A 256 0.62 -12.21 -15.45
CA PRO A 256 1.52 -12.39 -16.58
C PRO A 256 1.61 -13.88 -16.97
N ASN A 257 1.72 -14.16 -18.26
CA ASN A 257 2.08 -15.47 -18.77
C ASN A 257 3.59 -15.71 -18.62
N ASP A 258 4.08 -16.90 -19.01
CA ASP A 258 5.47 -17.28 -18.82
C ASP A 258 6.46 -16.36 -19.57
N GLN A 259 6.11 -15.88 -20.77
CA GLN A 259 6.92 -14.92 -21.53
C GLN A 259 6.91 -13.53 -20.90
N GLU A 260 5.73 -13.04 -20.56
CA GLU A 260 5.55 -11.75 -19.86
C GLU A 260 6.28 -11.75 -18.50
N TYR A 261 6.23 -12.88 -17.77
CA TYR A 261 6.97 -13.08 -16.53
C TYR A 261 8.49 -12.98 -16.74
N ALA A 262 9.02 -13.68 -17.74
CA ALA A 262 10.46 -13.67 -18.03
C ALA A 262 10.96 -12.25 -18.38
N ILE A 263 10.20 -11.50 -19.20
CA ILE A 263 10.51 -10.11 -19.56
C ILE A 263 10.49 -9.21 -18.31
N ALA A 264 9.45 -9.32 -17.50
CA ALA A 264 9.32 -8.51 -16.27
C ALA A 264 10.49 -8.76 -15.31
N MET A 265 10.88 -10.03 -15.12
CA MET A 265 12.01 -10.39 -14.25
C MET A 265 13.34 -9.86 -14.78
N GLU A 266 13.58 -9.93 -16.11
CA GLU A 266 14.78 -9.38 -16.75
C GLU A 266 14.87 -7.85 -16.58
N GLU A 267 13.75 -7.13 -16.77
CA GLU A 267 13.68 -5.66 -16.55
C GLU A 267 14.02 -5.30 -15.09
N LEU A 268 13.44 -6.02 -14.13
CA LEU A 268 13.68 -5.80 -12.71
C LEU A 268 15.11 -6.18 -12.28
N GLU A 269 15.72 -7.18 -12.90
CA GLU A 269 17.13 -7.53 -12.67
C GLU A 269 18.05 -6.41 -13.14
N LYS A 270 17.87 -5.96 -14.38
CA LYS A 270 18.63 -4.82 -14.94
C LYS A 270 18.49 -3.55 -14.09
N ALA A 271 17.28 -3.27 -13.61
CA ALA A 271 17.04 -2.13 -12.71
C ALA A 271 17.83 -2.28 -11.40
N GLY A 272 17.83 -3.48 -10.80
CA GLY A 272 18.60 -3.75 -9.59
C GLY A 272 20.11 -3.64 -9.79
N GLU A 273 20.65 -4.16 -10.89
CA GLU A 273 22.06 -4.03 -11.24
C GLU A 273 22.50 -2.58 -11.45
N ALA A 274 21.66 -1.77 -12.10
CA ALA A 274 21.95 -0.34 -12.32
C ALA A 274 22.08 0.43 -11.00
N LEU A 275 21.28 0.08 -9.99
CA LEU A 275 21.36 0.68 -8.65
C LEU A 275 22.64 0.29 -7.87
N CYS A 276 23.24 -0.87 -8.18
CA CYS A 276 24.51 -1.29 -7.56
C CYS A 276 25.75 -0.58 -8.14
N ARG A 277 25.62 0.06 -9.32
CA ARG A 277 26.73 0.72 -10.03
C ARG A 277 26.86 2.21 -9.69
N ASN A 278 25.84 2.78 -9.08
CA ASN A 278 25.76 4.18 -8.65
C ASN A 278 25.98 4.30 -7.15
#